data_198262a26c258083399adb6e52009ff9
#
_entry.id   198262a26c258083399adb6e52009ff9
#
_cell.length_a   1.000
_cell.length_b   1.000
_cell.length_c   1.000
_cell.angle_alpha   90.00
_cell.angle_beta   90.00
_cell.angle_gamma   90.00
#
_symmetry.space_group_name_H-M   'P 1'
#
loop_
_entity.id
_entity.type
_entity.pdbx_description
1 polymer ?
#
loop_
_entity_poly.entity_id
_entity_poly.type
_entity_poly.pdbx_seq_one_letter_code
_entity_poly.pdbx_strand_id
1 'polypeptide(L)'
;MTRKEPVKNHIRSGNPSRGQASRAAHTASKGTKTTSMPSDRTVSARRKAQNTRMKRMRRKRIRNTIFLLLLLIVLCTAGGFGVYMLKGGDFSTPANSFNAFSEFDNTLTSKEEQRAAGFAHDLCVVTKDVALDSVSLDDSQSGVLLNLSDKKVLYAKGAYNKVYPASITKIMTAMLALKYGNMDDTVTISQENVTLESGSQVAGFQAGDQVTMDQLLHCLLVYSANDAASAIAEHIGGSTDKFVEMMNSFAAELGCTGTHFTNPHGLQDENHYTTPYDIYLMLKEALNYPEFTDITQMASYTVSYKHSDGSDASATLPATDHYLTGEATAPKDVTKPSGRVVQDYPLCCYKNSVYIKERGERS
;
A
#
# COMPACT_ATOMS: atom_id res chain seq x y z
N MET A 1 56.18 -1.46 -7.34
CA MET A 1 56.91 -1.35 -6.08
C MET A 1 55.89 -1.22 -4.95
N THR A 2 55.93 -2.27 -4.18
CA THR A 2 55.55 -2.56 -2.77
C THR A 2 54.09 -2.44 -2.41
N ARG A 3 53.32 -3.45 -2.45
CA ARG A 3 53.02 -4.62 -1.57
C ARG A 3 53.14 -4.32 -0.06
N LYS A 4 52.00 -4.35 0.65
CA LYS A 4 51.88 -4.97 1.97
C LYS A 4 50.43 -5.36 2.28
N GLU A 5 50.22 -6.64 2.36
CA GLU A 5 49.11 -7.38 2.99
C GLU A 5 49.45 -7.65 4.49
N PRO A 6 48.71 -8.48 5.18
CA PRO A 6 47.72 -8.18 6.22
C PRO A 6 48.13 -8.69 7.61
N VAL A 7 47.37 -8.40 8.65
CA VAL A 7 47.54 -9.07 9.96
C VAL A 7 46.26 -9.75 10.38
N LYS A 8 46.36 -11.09 10.41
CA LYS A 8 45.48 -12.02 11.15
C LYS A 8 45.92 -12.10 12.61
N ASN A 9 44.96 -12.27 13.52
CA ASN A 9 45.05 -13.02 14.78
C ASN A 9 43.66 -13.46 15.17
N HIS A 10 43.30 -14.69 15.10
CA HIS A 10 43.57 -15.96 15.80
C HIS A 10 43.26 -15.94 17.32
N ILE A 11 42.13 -16.60 17.67
CA ILE A 11 41.97 -17.89 18.40
C ILE A 11 41.96 -17.86 19.92
N ARG A 12 40.89 -18.41 20.53
CA ARG A 12 40.72 -19.66 21.30
C ARG A 12 39.44 -19.63 22.12
N SER A 13 38.41 -20.41 21.88
CA SER A 13 38.16 -21.82 22.24
C SER A 13 38.51 -22.20 23.70
N GLY A 14 37.49 -22.67 24.39
CA GLY A 14 37.65 -23.41 25.63
C GLY A 14 36.33 -23.75 26.32
N ASN A 15 35.79 -24.89 25.99
CA ASN A 15 35.00 -25.78 26.87
C ASN A 15 36.00 -26.88 27.26
N PRO A 16 35.87 -27.76 28.25
CA PRO A 16 34.69 -28.33 28.88
C PRO A 16 34.87 -28.81 30.36
N SER A 17 33.96 -29.68 30.76
CA SER A 17 34.01 -30.84 31.69
C SER A 17 33.29 -30.66 33.04
N ARG A 18 32.25 -31.38 33.27
CA ARG A 18 32.05 -32.76 33.79
C ARG A 18 32.95 -33.15 35.00
N GLY A 19 32.28 -33.54 36.07
CA GLY A 19 32.79 -34.36 37.19
C GLY A 19 31.68 -34.50 38.24
N GLN A 20 30.93 -35.52 38.25
CA GLN A 20 30.98 -36.84 38.88
C GLN A 20 31.24 -36.83 40.40
N ALA A 21 30.18 -37.21 41.09
CA ALA A 21 30.01 -38.21 42.12
C ALA A 21 31.07 -38.38 43.25
N SER A 22 30.57 -38.40 44.46
CA SER A 22 30.97 -39.44 45.39
C SER A 22 29.94 -39.65 46.52
N ARG A 23 29.65 -40.95 46.72
CA ARG A 23 28.97 -41.58 47.83
C ARG A 23 29.82 -41.49 49.09
N ALA A 24 29.23 -41.38 50.25
CA ALA A 24 29.68 -42.08 51.44
C ALA A 24 28.53 -42.30 52.40
N ALA A 25 28.55 -43.47 52.97
CA ALA A 25 27.53 -44.15 53.77
C ALA A 25 27.78 -44.02 55.28
N HIS A 26 26.77 -44.43 55.99
CA HIS A 26 26.72 -44.96 57.35
C HIS A 26 27.08 -44.09 58.53
N THR A 27 26.13 -43.95 59.46
CA THR A 27 26.05 -44.78 60.66
C THR A 27 24.74 -44.57 61.41
N ALA A 28 24.21 -45.66 61.90
CA ALA A 28 23.01 -45.73 62.71
C ALA A 28 23.35 -45.35 64.17
N SER A 29 22.44 -44.67 64.83
CA SER A 29 22.35 -44.69 66.30
C SER A 29 20.90 -44.73 66.72
N LYS A 30 20.55 -45.76 67.52
CA LYS A 30 19.31 -45.95 68.24
C LYS A 30 19.16 -44.93 69.36
N GLY A 31 18.05 -44.28 69.46
CA GLY A 31 17.69 -43.40 70.56
C GLY A 31 16.17 -43.23 70.73
N THR A 32 15.64 -43.96 71.69
CA THR A 32 14.45 -43.78 72.54
C THR A 32 13.28 -42.90 72.07
N LYS A 33 12.10 -43.53 72.01
CA LYS A 33 10.79 -42.93 71.87
C LYS A 33 10.43 -42.09 73.07
N THR A 34 10.23 -40.79 72.90
CA THR A 34 9.39 -39.94 73.74
C THR A 34 8.25 -39.38 72.86
N THR A 35 7.05 -39.84 73.22
CA THR A 35 5.75 -39.31 72.70
C THR A 35 5.56 -37.90 73.18
N SER A 36 5.78 -36.90 72.28
CA SER A 36 5.32 -35.55 72.52
C SER A 36 4.13 -35.28 71.57
N MET A 37 3.03 -34.77 72.18
CA MET A 37 1.86 -34.32 71.43
C MET A 37 2.25 -33.30 70.35
N PRO A 38 1.62 -33.41 69.14
CA PRO A 38 1.93 -32.51 68.04
C PRO A 38 1.39 -31.10 68.35
N SER A 39 2.26 -30.11 68.25
CA SER A 39 1.91 -28.71 68.42
C SER A 39 0.88 -28.26 67.37
N ASP A 40 0.00 -27.31 67.75
CA ASP A 40 -1.09 -26.73 66.93
C ASP A 40 -0.64 -26.28 65.50
N ARG A 41 0.63 -25.97 65.33
CA ARG A 41 1.21 -25.60 64.00
C ARG A 41 1.25 -26.77 63.01
N THR A 42 1.41 -28.02 63.48
CA THR A 42 1.47 -29.20 62.61
C THR A 42 0.09 -29.64 62.17
N VAL A 43 -0.95 -29.40 62.96
CA VAL A 43 -2.37 -29.70 62.60
C VAL A 43 -2.87 -28.72 61.54
N SER A 44 -2.51 -27.43 61.68
CA SER A 44 -2.89 -26.39 60.69
C SER A 44 -2.21 -26.60 59.37
N ALA A 45 -0.93 -27.00 59.35
CA ALA A 45 -0.20 -27.32 58.11
C ALA A 45 -0.78 -28.54 57.38
N ARG A 46 -1.16 -29.60 58.10
CA ARG A 46 -1.84 -30.78 57.53
C ARG A 46 -3.23 -30.44 56.94
N ARG A 47 -4.00 -29.59 57.58
CA ARG A 47 -5.31 -29.12 57.05
C ARG A 47 -5.10 -28.28 55.78
N LYS A 48 -4.11 -27.37 55.73
CA LYS A 48 -3.78 -26.61 54.51
C LYS A 48 -3.33 -27.52 53.36
N ALA A 49 -2.51 -28.53 53.64
CA ALA A 49 -2.05 -29.49 52.62
C ALA A 49 -3.22 -30.38 52.10
N GLN A 50 -4.13 -30.80 52.94
CA GLN A 50 -5.32 -31.53 52.53
C GLN A 50 -6.26 -30.67 51.66
N ASN A 51 -6.51 -29.43 52.04
CA ASN A 51 -7.34 -28.50 51.25
C ASN A 51 -6.75 -28.19 49.88
N THR A 52 -5.41 -28.03 49.78
CA THR A 52 -4.73 -27.82 48.49
C THR A 52 -4.80 -29.09 47.63
N ARG A 53 -4.71 -30.29 48.23
CA ARG A 53 -4.81 -31.56 47.50
C ARG A 53 -6.24 -31.78 46.99
N MET A 54 -7.25 -31.47 47.79
CA MET A 54 -8.65 -31.52 47.37
C MET A 54 -8.99 -30.53 46.27
N LYS A 55 -8.48 -29.29 46.34
CA LYS A 55 -8.65 -28.28 45.27
C LYS A 55 -7.98 -28.72 43.95
N ARG A 56 -6.79 -29.34 44.01
CA ARG A 56 -6.13 -29.91 42.84
C ARG A 56 -6.89 -31.07 42.20
N MET A 57 -7.44 -31.96 43.03
CA MET A 57 -8.27 -33.09 42.54
C MET A 57 -9.58 -32.61 41.94
N ARG A 58 -10.23 -31.60 42.55
CA ARG A 58 -11.45 -31.00 42.01
C ARG A 58 -11.21 -30.32 40.67
N ARG A 59 -10.09 -29.57 40.53
CA ARG A 59 -9.69 -28.99 39.25
C ARG A 59 -9.37 -30.03 38.17
N LYS A 60 -8.71 -31.13 38.51
CA LYS A 60 -8.49 -32.26 37.59
C LYS A 60 -9.79 -32.89 37.13
N ARG A 61 -10.75 -33.13 38.05
CA ARG A 61 -12.07 -33.68 37.70
C ARG A 61 -12.83 -32.75 36.77
N ILE A 62 -12.90 -31.46 37.09
CA ILE A 62 -13.56 -30.45 36.22
C ILE A 62 -12.91 -30.42 34.82
N ARG A 63 -11.59 -30.40 34.75
CA ARG A 63 -10.88 -30.40 33.44
C ARG A 63 -11.18 -31.66 32.63
N ASN A 64 -11.19 -32.82 33.27
CA ASN A 64 -11.50 -34.08 32.60
C ASN A 64 -12.96 -34.14 32.15
N THR A 65 -13.91 -33.60 32.96
CA THR A 65 -15.32 -33.51 32.57
C THR A 65 -15.51 -32.59 31.37
N ILE A 66 -14.86 -31.43 31.35
CA ILE A 66 -14.88 -30.50 30.20
C ILE A 66 -14.30 -31.18 28.97
N PHE A 67 -13.19 -31.89 29.11
CA PHE A 67 -12.55 -32.60 28.00
C PHE A 67 -13.46 -33.71 27.43
N LEU A 68 -14.14 -34.47 28.31
CA LEU A 68 -15.11 -35.49 27.89
C LEU A 68 -16.34 -34.89 27.20
N LEU A 69 -16.83 -33.74 27.66
CA LEU A 69 -17.94 -33.04 27.02
C LEU A 69 -17.53 -32.51 25.61
N LEU A 70 -16.33 -31.95 25.48
CA LEU A 70 -15.83 -31.53 24.18
C LEU A 70 -15.62 -32.69 23.21
N LEU A 71 -15.12 -33.83 23.74
CA LEU A 71 -14.96 -35.04 22.93
C LEU A 71 -16.33 -35.56 22.46
N LEU A 72 -17.35 -35.55 23.36
CA LEU A 72 -18.71 -35.94 23.03
C LEU A 72 -19.34 -35.06 21.96
N ILE A 73 -19.13 -33.75 22.03
CA ILE A 73 -19.58 -32.79 20.99
C ILE A 73 -18.92 -33.11 19.64
N VAL A 74 -17.60 -33.34 19.61
CA VAL A 74 -16.89 -33.74 18.40
C VAL A 74 -17.42 -35.06 17.84
N LEU A 75 -17.65 -36.04 18.67
CA LEU A 75 -18.22 -37.35 18.24
C LEU A 75 -19.66 -37.22 17.73
N CYS A 76 -20.48 -36.37 18.36
CA CYS A 76 -21.85 -36.13 17.91
C CYS A 76 -21.88 -35.38 16.58
N THR A 77 -21.00 -34.39 16.40
CA THR A 77 -20.89 -33.68 15.12
C THR A 77 -20.34 -34.56 14.01
N ALA A 78 -19.33 -35.37 14.29
CA ALA A 78 -18.79 -36.35 13.34
C ALA A 78 -19.80 -37.45 13.01
N GLY A 79 -20.52 -37.96 14.02
CA GLY A 79 -21.57 -38.94 13.81
C GLY A 79 -22.77 -38.39 13.04
N GLY A 80 -23.21 -37.17 13.36
CA GLY A 80 -24.26 -36.46 12.61
C GLY A 80 -23.88 -36.24 11.16
N PHE A 81 -22.62 -35.83 10.91
CA PHE A 81 -22.08 -35.70 9.57
C PHE A 81 -22.02 -37.03 8.82
N GLY A 82 -21.56 -38.09 9.50
CA GLY A 82 -21.51 -39.42 8.90
C GLY A 82 -22.89 -39.95 8.52
N VAL A 83 -23.90 -39.76 9.39
CA VAL A 83 -25.31 -40.18 9.10
C VAL A 83 -25.90 -39.32 7.97
N TYR A 84 -25.55 -38.01 7.91
CA TYR A 84 -25.98 -37.15 6.81
C TYR A 84 -25.44 -37.66 5.48
N MET A 85 -24.14 -38.01 5.43
CA MET A 85 -23.49 -38.53 4.22
C MET A 85 -24.03 -39.91 3.82
N LEU A 86 -24.35 -40.78 4.78
CA LEU A 86 -24.94 -42.11 4.52
C LEU A 86 -26.40 -42.04 4.03
N LYS A 87 -27.12 -40.97 4.35
CA LYS A 87 -28.48 -40.72 3.86
C LYS A 87 -28.50 -39.98 2.47
N GLY A 88 -27.40 -39.92 1.78
CA GLY A 88 -27.32 -39.27 0.46
C GLY A 88 -27.37 -37.76 0.55
N GLY A 89 -26.87 -37.20 1.66
CA GLY A 89 -26.62 -35.77 1.73
C GLY A 89 -25.62 -35.39 0.67
N ASP A 90 -26.12 -34.86 -0.42
CA ASP A 90 -25.30 -34.30 -1.48
C ASP A 90 -24.61 -33.04 -0.94
N PHE A 91 -23.30 -33.14 -0.76
CA PHE A 91 -22.42 -31.96 -0.77
C PHE A 91 -22.15 -31.56 -2.22
N SER A 92 -23.17 -31.49 -3.00
CA SER A 92 -23.11 -30.62 -4.18
C SER A 92 -23.12 -29.22 -3.59
N THR A 93 -21.94 -28.59 -3.41
CA THR A 93 -21.85 -27.15 -3.56
C THR A 93 -22.80 -26.80 -4.71
N PRO A 94 -23.66 -25.78 -4.56
CA PRO A 94 -24.54 -25.43 -5.65
C PRO A 94 -23.70 -25.05 -6.86
N ALA A 95 -23.30 -26.07 -7.64
CA ALA A 95 -22.71 -25.91 -8.97
C ALA A 95 -23.70 -25.17 -9.91
N ASN A 96 -24.93 -25.01 -9.46
CA ASN A 96 -25.99 -24.32 -10.16
C ASN A 96 -26.00 -22.80 -9.96
N SER A 97 -25.17 -22.23 -9.08
CA SER A 97 -25.09 -20.78 -8.98
C SER A 97 -24.45 -20.12 -10.22
N PHE A 98 -23.71 -20.88 -11.05
CA PHE A 98 -23.14 -20.35 -12.29
C PHE A 98 -24.02 -20.64 -13.52
N ASN A 99 -24.87 -21.67 -13.51
CA ASN A 99 -25.82 -21.91 -14.60
C ASN A 99 -27.14 -21.12 -14.47
N ALA A 100 -27.40 -20.51 -13.30
CA ALA A 100 -28.48 -19.55 -13.14
C ALA A 100 -28.31 -18.29 -14.01
N PHE A 101 -27.10 -18.01 -14.48
CA PHE A 101 -26.86 -16.89 -15.40
C PHE A 101 -27.49 -17.07 -16.78
N SER A 102 -27.62 -18.30 -17.29
CA SER A 102 -28.21 -18.54 -18.63
C SER A 102 -29.76 -18.53 -18.62
N GLU A 103 -30.37 -18.87 -17.49
CA GLU A 103 -31.85 -18.76 -17.34
C GLU A 103 -32.26 -17.34 -16.92
N PHE A 104 -31.37 -16.61 -16.21
CA PHE A 104 -31.64 -15.23 -15.81
C PHE A 104 -31.62 -14.26 -16.98
N ASP A 105 -30.87 -14.57 -18.04
CA ASP A 105 -30.72 -13.69 -19.21
C ASP A 105 -31.96 -13.66 -20.12
N ASN A 106 -32.81 -14.71 -20.07
CA ASN A 106 -34.01 -14.81 -20.90
C ASN A 106 -35.26 -14.14 -20.29
N THR A 107 -35.25 -13.80 -19.01
CA THR A 107 -36.38 -13.16 -18.31
C THR A 107 -36.21 -11.67 -18.04
N LEU A 108 -35.01 -11.12 -18.30
CA LEU A 108 -34.67 -9.72 -17.97
C LEU A 108 -34.58 -8.76 -19.18
N THR A 109 -35.03 -9.19 -20.36
CA THR A 109 -35.03 -8.32 -21.55
C THR A 109 -35.99 -7.15 -21.49
N SER A 110 -36.70 -6.91 -20.39
CA SER A 110 -37.67 -5.83 -20.28
C SER A 110 -37.46 -4.85 -19.11
N LYS A 111 -36.35 -4.95 -18.35
CA LYS A 111 -36.03 -3.97 -17.29
C LYS A 111 -34.51 -3.72 -17.20
N GLU A 112 -34.02 -2.86 -18.09
CA GLU A 112 -32.63 -2.39 -18.06
C GLU A 112 -32.27 -1.59 -16.79
N GLU A 113 -33.25 -1.15 -16.01
CA GLU A 113 -33.06 -0.23 -14.89
C GLU A 113 -32.75 -0.89 -13.52
N GLN A 114 -32.66 -2.21 -13.42
CA GLN A 114 -32.44 -2.91 -12.14
C GLN A 114 -31.29 -3.92 -12.13
N ARG A 115 -30.42 -3.91 -13.09
CA ARG A 115 -29.18 -4.72 -13.02
C ARG A 115 -28.21 -4.07 -12.02
N ALA A 116 -27.80 -4.82 -11.01
CA ALA A 116 -26.67 -4.41 -10.20
C ALA A 116 -25.51 -4.07 -11.14
N ALA A 117 -24.99 -2.86 -11.01
CA ALA A 117 -23.82 -2.44 -11.79
C ALA A 117 -22.69 -3.46 -11.59
N GLY A 118 -22.14 -3.99 -12.67
CA GLY A 118 -21.01 -4.91 -12.59
C GLY A 118 -19.83 -4.25 -11.90
N PHE A 119 -18.97 -5.04 -11.26
CA PHE A 119 -17.79 -4.57 -10.54
C PHE A 119 -16.94 -3.55 -11.32
N ALA A 120 -16.87 -3.70 -12.65
CA ALA A 120 -16.06 -2.84 -13.52
C ALA A 120 -16.91 -1.92 -14.41
N HIS A 121 -18.17 -1.65 -14.06
CA HIS A 121 -19.09 -0.89 -14.93
C HIS A 121 -18.60 0.53 -15.24
N ASP A 122 -17.74 1.10 -14.37
CA ASP A 122 -17.16 2.44 -14.52
C ASP A 122 -15.73 2.43 -15.03
N LEU A 123 -15.20 1.26 -15.42
CA LEU A 123 -13.82 1.13 -15.88
C LEU A 123 -13.73 0.88 -17.38
N CYS A 124 -12.68 1.41 -18.00
CA CYS A 124 -12.22 0.95 -19.30
C CYS A 124 -11.44 -0.34 -19.08
N VAL A 125 -11.99 -1.50 -19.43
CA VAL A 125 -11.36 -2.80 -19.20
C VAL A 125 -10.50 -3.18 -20.40
N VAL A 126 -9.19 -3.32 -20.17
CA VAL A 126 -8.23 -3.78 -21.18
C VAL A 126 -8.04 -5.29 -21.02
N THR A 127 -8.49 -6.08 -22.00
CA THR A 127 -8.36 -7.55 -22.00
C THR A 127 -7.26 -8.06 -22.93
N LYS A 128 -6.84 -7.25 -23.89
CA LYS A 128 -5.79 -7.53 -24.88
C LYS A 128 -5.28 -6.24 -25.49
N ASP A 129 -4.19 -6.32 -26.23
CA ASP A 129 -3.70 -5.19 -27.01
C ASP A 129 -4.72 -4.80 -28.09
N VAL A 130 -4.87 -3.48 -28.28
CA VAL A 130 -5.80 -2.87 -29.25
C VAL A 130 -5.00 -1.92 -30.11
N ALA A 131 -4.95 -2.21 -31.42
CA ALA A 131 -4.27 -1.35 -32.37
C ALA A 131 -5.15 -0.15 -32.77
N LEU A 132 -4.49 0.97 -33.10
CA LEU A 132 -5.10 2.15 -33.68
C LEU A 132 -4.17 2.65 -34.78
N ASP A 133 -4.67 2.72 -36.03
CA ASP A 133 -3.84 3.00 -37.24
C ASP A 133 -3.01 4.30 -37.13
N SER A 134 -3.49 5.27 -36.37
CA SER A 134 -2.81 6.57 -36.17
C SER A 134 -1.82 6.59 -35.02
N VAL A 135 -1.68 5.50 -34.25
CA VAL A 135 -0.84 5.41 -33.05
C VAL A 135 0.11 4.22 -33.16
N SER A 136 1.39 4.48 -33.08
CA SER A 136 2.43 3.44 -32.99
C SER A 136 3.40 3.78 -31.88
N LEU A 137 3.57 2.84 -30.98
CA LEU A 137 4.61 2.90 -29.95
C LEU A 137 5.75 1.95 -30.32
N ASP A 138 6.99 2.35 -30.00
CA ASP A 138 8.16 1.48 -30.14
C ASP A 138 8.01 0.21 -29.29
N ASP A 139 8.76 -0.84 -29.62
CA ASP A 139 8.66 -2.14 -28.92
C ASP A 139 9.04 -2.06 -27.44
N SER A 140 9.85 -1.08 -27.05
CA SER A 140 10.21 -0.79 -25.67
C SER A 140 9.17 0.02 -24.88
N GLN A 141 8.10 0.48 -25.55
CA GLN A 141 7.08 1.34 -24.97
C GLN A 141 5.80 0.59 -24.71
N SER A 142 5.12 0.96 -23.67
CA SER A 142 3.78 0.46 -23.29
C SER A 142 2.86 1.65 -23.07
N GLY A 143 1.57 1.50 -23.39
CA GLY A 143 0.63 2.59 -23.20
C GLY A 143 -0.81 2.20 -23.47
N VAL A 144 -1.73 3.04 -23.00
CA VAL A 144 -3.17 2.91 -23.24
C VAL A 144 -3.75 4.25 -23.65
N LEU A 145 -4.74 4.21 -24.54
CA LEU A 145 -5.59 5.37 -24.89
C LEU A 145 -7.03 4.97 -24.61
N LEU A 146 -7.67 5.70 -23.72
CA LEU A 146 -8.97 5.36 -23.18
C LEU A 146 -9.95 6.52 -23.36
N ASN A 147 -11.20 6.20 -23.71
CA ASN A 147 -12.32 7.15 -23.65
C ASN A 147 -13.10 6.89 -22.37
N LEU A 148 -13.00 7.77 -21.39
CA LEU A 148 -13.63 7.61 -20.08
C LEU A 148 -15.15 7.74 -20.16
N SER A 149 -15.67 8.63 -21.02
CA SER A 149 -17.11 8.84 -21.16
C SER A 149 -17.82 7.61 -21.74
N ASP A 150 -17.22 7.02 -22.78
CA ASP A 150 -17.78 5.82 -23.43
C ASP A 150 -17.24 4.52 -22.80
N LYS A 151 -16.33 4.62 -21.81
CA LYS A 151 -15.66 3.47 -21.18
C LYS A 151 -15.00 2.52 -22.19
N LYS A 152 -14.39 3.12 -23.20
CA LYS A 152 -13.86 2.38 -24.35
C LYS A 152 -12.34 2.44 -24.42
N VAL A 153 -11.72 1.29 -24.64
CA VAL A 153 -10.30 1.20 -24.99
C VAL A 153 -10.14 1.56 -26.47
N LEU A 154 -9.39 2.62 -26.76
CA LEU A 154 -9.10 3.07 -28.13
C LEU A 154 -7.79 2.50 -28.63
N TYR A 155 -6.78 2.40 -27.75
CA TYR A 155 -5.48 1.79 -28.01
C TYR A 155 -4.97 1.14 -26.75
N ALA A 156 -4.28 0.01 -26.88
CA ALA A 156 -3.55 -0.62 -25.78
C ALA A 156 -2.38 -1.42 -26.34
N LYS A 157 -1.19 -1.21 -25.76
CA LYS A 157 0.01 -2.01 -26.00
C LYS A 157 0.70 -2.24 -24.66
N GLY A 158 0.79 -3.51 -24.24
CA GLY A 158 1.44 -3.86 -23.00
C GLY A 158 0.84 -3.17 -21.77
N ALA A 159 -0.50 -3.09 -21.69
CA ALA A 159 -1.22 -2.37 -20.64
C ALA A 159 -0.83 -2.78 -19.21
N TYR A 160 -0.38 -4.01 -19.04
CA TYR A 160 0.03 -4.61 -17.76
C TYR A 160 1.54 -4.85 -17.64
N ASN A 161 2.32 -4.37 -18.60
CA ASN A 161 3.78 -4.45 -18.51
C ASN A 161 4.28 -3.57 -17.38
N LYS A 162 5.26 -4.06 -16.62
CA LYS A 162 5.96 -3.25 -15.64
C LYS A 162 6.77 -2.16 -16.32
N VAL A 163 6.59 -0.94 -15.84
CA VAL A 163 7.30 0.26 -16.28
C VAL A 163 7.77 1.06 -15.07
N TYR A 164 8.83 1.81 -15.24
CA TYR A 164 9.29 2.77 -14.23
C TYR A 164 8.48 4.07 -14.40
N PRO A 165 7.70 4.48 -13.39
CA PRO A 165 6.77 5.61 -13.53
C PRO A 165 7.49 6.97 -13.61
N ALA A 166 8.70 7.07 -13.08
CA ALA A 166 9.37 8.36 -12.87
C ALA A 166 8.40 9.36 -12.21
N SER A 167 8.33 10.62 -12.67
CA SER A 167 7.48 11.65 -12.07
C SER A 167 5.96 11.40 -12.15
N ILE A 168 5.48 10.40 -12.89
CA ILE A 168 4.07 9.98 -12.82
C ILE A 168 3.69 9.54 -11.40
N THR A 169 4.65 9.08 -10.61
CA THR A 169 4.52 8.81 -9.16
C THR A 169 3.82 9.94 -8.42
N LYS A 170 4.05 11.18 -8.82
CA LYS A 170 3.52 12.38 -8.16
C LYS A 170 1.99 12.51 -8.24
N ILE A 171 1.35 11.79 -9.15
CA ILE A 171 -0.12 11.65 -9.16
C ILE A 171 -0.57 11.02 -7.83
N MET A 172 0.08 9.93 -7.39
CA MET A 172 -0.22 9.29 -6.12
C MET A 172 0.08 10.21 -4.93
N THR A 173 1.22 10.90 -4.97
CA THR A 173 1.58 11.88 -3.91
C THR A 173 0.56 13.01 -3.82
N ALA A 174 0.11 13.55 -4.95
CA ALA A 174 -0.92 14.59 -4.99
C ALA A 174 -2.27 14.10 -4.46
N MET A 175 -2.71 12.89 -4.85
CA MET A 175 -3.95 12.32 -4.34
C MET A 175 -3.93 12.15 -2.81
N LEU A 176 -2.82 11.67 -2.25
CA LEU A 176 -2.69 11.55 -0.80
C LEU A 176 -2.65 12.92 -0.13
N ALA A 177 -2.02 13.94 -0.76
CA ALA A 177 -2.04 15.31 -0.26
C ALA A 177 -3.47 15.86 -0.22
N LEU A 178 -4.24 15.68 -1.28
CA LEU A 178 -5.64 16.13 -1.37
C LEU A 178 -6.57 15.36 -0.43
N LYS A 179 -6.30 14.08 -0.21
CA LYS A 179 -7.15 13.21 0.63
C LYS A 179 -6.89 13.38 2.13
N TYR A 180 -5.65 13.61 2.54
CA TYR A 180 -5.25 13.57 3.94
C TYR A 180 -4.59 14.86 4.44
N GLY A 181 -4.12 15.73 3.54
CA GLY A 181 -3.51 17.00 3.88
C GLY A 181 -4.55 18.09 4.15
N ASN A 182 -4.17 19.07 4.96
CA ASN A 182 -4.88 20.32 5.07
C ASN A 182 -4.10 21.39 4.29
N MET A 183 -4.71 21.95 3.27
CA MET A 183 -4.05 22.89 2.33
C MET A 183 -3.56 24.18 3.01
N ASP A 184 -4.17 24.55 4.14
CA ASP A 184 -3.78 25.74 4.93
C ASP A 184 -2.59 25.46 5.89
N ASP A 185 -2.18 24.20 6.05
CA ASP A 185 -1.06 23.87 6.93
C ASP A 185 0.23 24.51 6.44
N THR A 186 1.00 25.10 7.37
CA THR A 186 2.36 25.55 7.11
C THR A 186 3.33 24.40 7.35
N VAL A 187 4.00 23.98 6.30
CA VAL A 187 5.02 22.93 6.31
C VAL A 187 6.40 23.59 6.46
N THR A 188 7.17 23.13 7.43
CA THR A 188 8.57 23.52 7.54
C THR A 188 9.43 22.53 6.79
N ILE A 189 10.17 23.00 5.80
CA ILE A 189 11.05 22.17 4.99
C ILE A 189 12.19 21.62 5.84
N SER A 190 12.35 20.31 5.87
CA SER A 190 13.43 19.65 6.59
C SER A 190 14.72 19.58 5.76
N GLN A 191 15.85 19.28 6.40
CA GLN A 191 17.10 19.02 5.70
C GLN A 191 16.98 17.78 4.79
N GLU A 192 16.19 16.80 5.19
CA GLU A 192 15.96 15.59 4.41
C GLU A 192 15.21 15.90 3.10
N ASN A 193 14.22 16.81 3.13
CA ASN A 193 13.44 17.19 1.96
C ASN A 193 14.30 17.80 0.84
N VAL A 194 15.39 18.47 1.18
CA VAL A 194 16.29 19.13 0.22
C VAL A 194 17.57 18.33 -0.07
N THR A 195 17.76 17.20 0.60
CA THR A 195 18.90 16.30 0.36
C THR A 195 18.50 15.24 -0.66
N LEU A 196 18.48 15.63 -1.92
CA LEU A 196 18.08 14.78 -3.05
C LEU A 196 19.27 14.50 -3.98
N GLU A 197 19.11 13.53 -4.87
CA GLU A 197 20.12 13.20 -5.88
C GLU A 197 20.45 14.41 -6.76
N SER A 198 21.73 14.53 -7.13
CA SER A 198 22.20 15.61 -8.01
C SER A 198 21.47 15.56 -9.36
N GLY A 199 20.97 16.70 -9.81
CA GLY A 199 20.18 16.82 -11.04
C GLY A 199 18.68 16.57 -10.84
N SER A 200 18.23 16.35 -9.62
CA SER A 200 16.80 16.30 -9.31
C SER A 200 16.13 17.65 -9.59
N GLN A 201 14.93 17.60 -10.17
CA GLN A 201 14.12 18.80 -10.36
C GLN A 201 13.52 19.23 -9.01
N VAL A 202 13.86 20.44 -8.56
CA VAL A 202 13.47 20.98 -7.25
C VAL A 202 12.94 22.40 -7.39
N ALA A 203 12.02 22.80 -6.54
CA ALA A 203 11.54 24.18 -6.44
C ALA A 203 12.63 25.12 -5.88
N GLY A 204 13.62 24.56 -5.18
CA GLY A 204 14.77 25.27 -4.65
C GLY A 204 14.59 25.74 -3.20
N PHE A 205 13.74 25.06 -2.45
CA PHE A 205 13.58 25.32 -1.01
C PHE A 205 14.86 25.02 -0.24
N GLN A 206 14.98 25.67 0.92
CA GLN A 206 16.05 25.45 1.89
C GLN A 206 15.49 24.89 3.19
N ALA A 207 16.34 24.18 3.93
CA ALA A 207 15.94 23.70 5.25
C ALA A 207 15.54 24.85 6.18
N GLY A 208 14.36 24.72 6.79
CA GLY A 208 13.76 25.75 7.64
C GLY A 208 12.79 26.69 6.91
N ASP A 209 12.67 26.63 5.59
CA ASP A 209 11.67 27.39 4.84
C ASP A 209 10.25 26.96 5.26
N GLN A 210 9.34 27.94 5.27
CA GLN A 210 7.93 27.74 5.61
C GLN A 210 7.06 27.94 4.38
N VAL A 211 6.41 26.88 3.96
CA VAL A 211 5.62 26.81 2.73
C VAL A 211 4.26 26.19 3.07
N THR A 212 3.16 26.64 2.48
CA THR A 212 1.87 26.00 2.74
C THR A 212 1.75 24.67 1.97
N MET A 213 0.91 23.77 2.45
CA MET A 213 0.60 22.51 1.76
C MET A 213 0.06 22.77 0.36
N ASP A 214 -0.81 23.75 0.19
CA ASP A 214 -1.32 24.20 -1.11
C ASP A 214 -0.19 24.59 -2.07
N GLN A 215 0.76 25.39 -1.59
CA GLN A 215 1.90 25.82 -2.38
C GLN A 215 2.81 24.64 -2.77
N LEU A 216 3.03 23.71 -1.86
CA LEU A 216 3.78 22.46 -2.15
C LEU A 216 3.08 21.63 -3.21
N LEU A 217 1.75 21.50 -3.13
CA LEU A 217 0.95 20.78 -4.14
C LEU A 217 1.06 21.42 -5.52
N HIS A 218 1.04 22.76 -5.59
CA HIS A 218 1.25 23.48 -6.83
C HIS A 218 2.67 23.26 -7.39
N CYS A 219 3.71 23.36 -6.56
CA CYS A 219 5.09 23.07 -6.99
C CYS A 219 5.25 21.62 -7.48
N LEU A 220 4.59 20.69 -6.81
CA LEU A 220 4.56 19.28 -7.17
C LEU A 220 3.97 19.04 -8.56
N LEU A 221 2.78 19.60 -8.82
CA LEU A 221 1.99 19.30 -10.03
C LEU A 221 2.37 20.15 -11.23
N VAL A 222 2.72 21.42 -11.04
CA VAL A 222 3.09 22.33 -12.15
C VAL A 222 4.53 22.07 -12.59
N TYR A 223 5.45 22.06 -11.64
CA TYR A 223 6.89 22.00 -11.93
C TYR A 223 7.50 20.63 -11.70
N SER A 224 6.74 19.69 -11.15
CA SER A 224 7.25 18.35 -10.79
C SER A 224 8.39 18.38 -9.75
N ALA A 225 8.31 19.29 -8.77
CA ALA A 225 9.33 19.51 -7.76
C ALA A 225 9.48 18.30 -6.82
N ASN A 226 10.69 17.74 -6.69
CA ASN A 226 10.97 16.57 -5.86
C ASN A 226 11.08 16.93 -4.38
N ASP A 227 11.62 18.11 -4.05
CA ASP A 227 11.66 18.67 -2.70
C ASP A 227 10.24 18.90 -2.14
N ALA A 228 9.32 19.39 -2.96
CA ALA A 228 7.90 19.50 -2.59
C ALA A 228 7.28 18.13 -2.33
N ALA A 229 7.57 17.11 -3.16
CA ALA A 229 7.09 15.75 -2.96
C ALA A 229 7.57 15.17 -1.62
N SER A 230 8.85 15.36 -1.28
CA SER A 230 9.43 14.89 -0.03
C SER A 230 8.83 15.61 1.19
N ALA A 231 8.62 16.94 1.10
CA ALA A 231 8.01 17.73 2.17
C ALA A 231 6.54 17.32 2.42
N ILE A 232 5.76 17.11 1.37
CA ILE A 232 4.39 16.57 1.46
C ILE A 232 4.40 15.21 2.16
N ALA A 233 5.29 14.32 1.74
CA ALA A 233 5.38 12.98 2.29
C ALA A 233 5.72 12.97 3.78
N GLU A 234 6.71 13.75 4.18
CA GLU A 234 7.10 13.87 5.59
C GLU A 234 5.99 14.48 6.44
N HIS A 235 5.33 15.53 5.96
CA HIS A 235 4.26 16.20 6.70
C HIS A 235 3.05 15.30 6.93
N ILE A 236 2.58 14.61 5.90
CA ILE A 236 1.37 13.76 5.97
C ILE A 236 1.67 12.43 6.66
N GLY A 237 2.77 11.77 6.29
CA GLY A 237 3.13 10.46 6.83
C GLY A 237 3.83 10.53 8.19
N GLY A 238 4.37 11.67 8.56
CA GLY A 238 5.29 11.84 9.70
C GLY A 238 6.68 11.25 9.42
N SER A 239 6.85 10.58 8.29
CA SER A 239 8.12 10.15 7.68
C SER A 239 7.88 9.71 6.24
N THR A 240 8.93 9.76 5.41
CA THR A 240 8.87 9.26 4.04
C THR A 240 8.45 7.79 3.97
N ASP A 241 8.99 6.92 4.83
CA ASP A 241 8.66 5.49 4.85
C ASP A 241 7.17 5.25 5.09
N LYS A 242 6.58 5.91 6.08
CA LYS A 242 5.14 5.77 6.36
C LYS A 242 4.28 6.31 5.23
N PHE A 243 4.70 7.39 4.60
CA PHE A 243 3.99 7.91 3.44
C PHE A 243 4.04 6.92 2.27
N VAL A 244 5.16 6.26 2.03
CA VAL A 244 5.30 5.20 1.04
C VAL A 244 4.40 4.00 1.36
N GLU A 245 4.26 3.62 2.64
CA GLU A 245 3.28 2.62 3.06
C GLU A 245 1.84 3.07 2.72
N MET A 246 1.50 4.34 2.93
CA MET A 246 0.20 4.91 2.54
C MET A 246 0.02 4.87 1.01
N MET A 247 1.05 5.22 0.21
CA MET A 247 1.00 5.13 -1.25
C MET A 247 0.67 3.72 -1.73
N ASN A 248 1.37 2.72 -1.19
CA ASN A 248 1.15 1.32 -1.56
C ASN A 248 -0.22 0.80 -1.11
N SER A 249 -0.67 1.20 0.08
CA SER A 249 -2.00 0.85 0.58
C SER A 249 -3.09 1.45 -0.30
N PHE A 250 -2.96 2.72 -0.67
CA PHE A 250 -3.94 3.39 -1.51
C PHE A 250 -3.92 2.85 -2.96
N ALA A 251 -2.75 2.52 -3.49
CA ALA A 251 -2.66 1.82 -4.78
C ALA A 251 -3.43 0.49 -4.77
N ALA A 252 -3.31 -0.29 -3.69
CA ALA A 252 -4.07 -1.53 -3.51
C ALA A 252 -5.59 -1.27 -3.41
N GLU A 253 -6.03 -0.23 -2.70
CA GLU A 253 -7.45 0.19 -2.63
C GLU A 253 -8.01 0.53 -4.02
N LEU A 254 -7.21 1.18 -4.88
CA LEU A 254 -7.59 1.49 -6.26
C LEU A 254 -7.57 0.29 -7.21
N GLY A 255 -7.06 -0.86 -6.77
CA GLY A 255 -6.91 -2.05 -7.59
C GLY A 255 -5.64 -2.07 -8.45
N CYS A 256 -4.65 -1.25 -8.14
CA CYS A 256 -3.36 -1.19 -8.84
C CYS A 256 -2.48 -2.38 -8.45
N THR A 257 -2.70 -3.52 -9.09
CA THR A 257 -2.05 -4.80 -8.72
C THR A 257 -0.62 -4.96 -9.27
N GLY A 258 -0.22 -4.13 -10.21
CA GLY A 258 1.11 -4.11 -10.84
C GLY A 258 1.98 -2.94 -10.39
N THR A 259 1.64 -2.28 -9.27
CA THR A 259 2.29 -1.07 -8.79
C THR A 259 2.97 -1.29 -7.45
N HIS A 260 4.16 -0.74 -7.30
CA HIS A 260 4.87 -0.65 -6.03
C HIS A 260 5.71 0.64 -5.98
N PHE A 261 5.51 1.43 -4.93
CA PHE A 261 6.21 2.67 -4.68
C PHE A 261 7.29 2.48 -3.62
N THR A 262 8.44 3.16 -3.80
CA THR A 262 9.55 3.22 -2.82
C THR A 262 9.87 4.64 -2.39
N ASN A 263 9.33 5.64 -3.10
CA ASN A 263 9.54 7.05 -2.80
C ASN A 263 8.38 7.91 -3.33
N PRO A 264 8.22 9.17 -2.86
CA PRO A 264 7.08 10.02 -3.24
C PRO A 264 7.27 10.80 -4.54
N HIS A 265 8.45 10.80 -5.15
CA HIS A 265 8.81 11.68 -6.26
C HIS A 265 9.09 10.94 -7.57
N GLY A 266 9.37 9.65 -7.53
CA GLY A 266 9.63 8.83 -8.70
C GLY A 266 11.10 8.78 -9.13
N LEU A 267 12.06 9.12 -8.26
CA LEU A 267 13.47 8.84 -8.51
C LEU A 267 13.70 7.32 -8.63
N GLN A 268 14.71 6.96 -9.38
CA GLN A 268 14.91 5.58 -9.82
C GLN A 268 15.18 4.62 -8.67
N ASP A 269 14.43 3.54 -8.64
CA ASP A 269 14.64 2.39 -7.78
C ASP A 269 14.12 1.14 -8.49
N GLU A 270 14.79 0.00 -8.36
CA GLU A 270 14.41 -1.25 -9.04
C GLU A 270 13.04 -1.77 -8.60
N ASN A 271 12.64 -1.46 -7.38
CA ASN A 271 11.35 -1.84 -6.80
C ASN A 271 10.27 -0.76 -6.98
N HIS A 272 10.59 0.36 -7.64
CA HIS A 272 9.66 1.44 -7.92
C HIS A 272 9.06 1.28 -9.31
N TYR A 273 7.91 0.65 -9.42
CA TYR A 273 7.30 0.32 -10.71
C TYR A 273 5.78 0.43 -10.68
N THR A 274 5.21 0.52 -11.87
CA THR A 274 3.76 0.52 -12.11
C THR A 274 3.44 -0.16 -13.45
N THR A 275 2.19 -0.06 -13.91
CA THR A 275 1.75 -0.45 -15.25
C THR A 275 0.95 0.68 -15.90
N PRO A 276 0.83 0.75 -17.24
CA PRO A 276 -0.02 1.73 -17.90
C PRO A 276 -1.49 1.66 -17.44
N TYR A 277 -1.99 0.47 -17.13
CA TYR A 277 -3.35 0.31 -16.62
C TYR A 277 -3.50 0.84 -15.19
N ASP A 278 -2.54 0.60 -14.31
CA ASP A 278 -2.58 1.13 -12.94
C ASP A 278 -2.46 2.66 -12.93
N ILE A 279 -1.67 3.24 -13.85
CA ILE A 279 -1.62 4.70 -14.03
C ILE A 279 -3.00 5.23 -14.41
N TYR A 280 -3.73 4.54 -15.29
CA TYR A 280 -5.11 4.89 -15.61
C TYR A 280 -6.01 4.88 -14.36
N LEU A 281 -5.93 3.86 -13.51
CA LEU A 281 -6.73 3.78 -12.30
C LEU A 281 -6.42 4.94 -11.35
N MET A 282 -5.14 5.25 -11.15
CA MET A 282 -4.70 6.39 -10.34
C MET A 282 -5.17 7.71 -10.91
N LEU A 283 -5.02 7.92 -12.21
CA LEU A 283 -5.42 9.17 -12.84
C LEU A 283 -6.95 9.33 -12.86
N LYS A 284 -7.70 8.26 -13.08
CA LYS A 284 -9.16 8.28 -12.98
C LYS A 284 -9.62 8.74 -11.59
N GLU A 285 -8.96 8.27 -10.53
CA GLU A 285 -9.25 8.74 -9.17
C GLU A 285 -8.82 10.20 -8.97
N ALA A 286 -7.63 10.58 -9.46
CA ALA A 286 -7.15 11.97 -9.35
C ALA A 286 -8.08 12.99 -9.99
N LEU A 287 -8.78 12.62 -11.07
CA LEU A 287 -9.77 13.47 -11.75
C LEU A 287 -11.04 13.76 -10.91
N ASN A 288 -11.25 13.02 -9.81
CA ASN A 288 -12.33 13.32 -8.87
C ASN A 288 -12.02 14.53 -7.97
N TYR A 289 -10.79 15.03 -7.99
CA TYR A 289 -10.35 16.21 -7.24
C TYR A 289 -10.26 17.42 -8.19
N PRO A 290 -11.16 18.40 -8.10
CA PRO A 290 -11.14 19.60 -8.96
C PRO A 290 -9.79 20.34 -8.88
N GLU A 291 -9.20 20.42 -7.69
CA GLU A 291 -7.91 21.09 -7.44
C GLU A 291 -6.79 20.46 -8.26
N PHE A 292 -6.79 19.13 -8.37
CA PHE A 292 -5.82 18.42 -9.19
C PHE A 292 -5.91 18.88 -10.66
N THR A 293 -7.13 18.95 -11.20
CA THR A 293 -7.36 19.36 -12.58
C THR A 293 -7.00 20.84 -12.81
N ASP A 294 -7.39 21.70 -11.86
CA ASP A 294 -7.15 23.14 -11.98
C ASP A 294 -5.65 23.46 -11.94
N ILE A 295 -4.90 22.85 -11.03
CA ILE A 295 -3.45 23.06 -10.89
C ILE A 295 -2.68 22.55 -12.12
N THR A 296 -3.05 21.40 -12.63
CA THR A 296 -2.31 20.78 -13.74
C THR A 296 -2.53 21.47 -15.09
N GLN A 297 -3.45 22.43 -15.18
CA GLN A 297 -3.65 23.27 -16.37
C GLN A 297 -2.88 24.60 -16.30
N MET A 298 -2.14 24.87 -15.24
CA MET A 298 -1.36 26.10 -15.10
C MET A 298 -0.10 26.03 -15.96
N ALA A 299 0.16 27.09 -16.75
CA ALA A 299 1.38 27.21 -17.53
C ALA A 299 2.62 27.57 -16.67
N SER A 300 2.40 28.15 -15.50
CA SER A 300 3.42 28.43 -14.50
C SER A 300 2.78 28.68 -13.14
N TYR A 301 3.55 28.58 -12.08
CA TYR A 301 3.14 28.92 -10.74
C TYR A 301 4.22 29.75 -10.03
N THR A 302 3.83 30.82 -9.35
CA THR A 302 4.76 31.59 -8.50
C THR A 302 4.50 31.24 -7.05
N VAL A 303 5.42 30.51 -6.45
CA VAL A 303 5.38 30.21 -5.02
C VAL A 303 5.97 31.37 -4.23
N SER A 304 5.31 31.76 -3.13
CA SER A 304 5.78 32.78 -2.20
C SER A 304 5.83 32.17 -0.80
N TYR A 305 6.97 32.22 -0.16
CA TYR A 305 7.21 31.52 1.09
C TYR A 305 8.15 32.32 2.00
N LYS A 306 8.42 31.85 3.19
CA LYS A 306 9.34 32.50 4.13
C LYS A 306 10.56 31.63 4.40
N HIS A 307 11.72 32.28 4.38
CA HIS A 307 12.95 31.65 4.88
C HIS A 307 12.92 31.47 6.40
N SER A 308 13.83 30.65 6.91
CA SER A 308 13.99 30.38 8.34
C SER A 308 14.28 31.61 9.18
N ASP A 309 14.85 32.67 8.58
CA ASP A 309 15.11 33.96 9.21
C ASP A 309 13.89 34.91 9.17
N GLY A 310 12.78 34.48 8.57
CA GLY A 310 11.53 35.23 8.43
C GLY A 310 11.49 36.15 7.20
N SER A 311 12.55 36.21 6.40
CA SER A 311 12.55 36.97 5.14
C SER A 311 11.62 36.32 4.10
N ASP A 312 11.01 37.17 3.26
CA ASP A 312 10.14 36.70 2.17
C ASP A 312 10.97 36.21 0.98
N ALA A 313 10.54 35.14 0.39
CA ALA A 313 11.12 34.54 -0.80
C ALA A 313 10.03 34.21 -1.83
N SER A 314 10.39 34.16 -3.10
CA SER A 314 9.50 33.71 -4.16
C SER A 314 10.27 33.10 -5.32
N ALA A 315 9.64 32.13 -5.99
CA ALA A 315 10.17 31.51 -7.21
C ALA A 315 9.03 31.32 -8.21
N THR A 316 9.28 31.60 -9.49
CA THR A 316 8.35 31.31 -10.57
C THR A 316 8.78 30.04 -11.28
N LEU A 317 7.92 29.05 -11.24
CA LEU A 317 8.14 27.69 -11.74
C LEU A 317 7.31 27.51 -13.02
N PRO A 318 7.90 27.30 -14.19
CA PRO A 318 7.16 27.00 -15.42
C PRO A 318 6.60 25.58 -15.35
N ALA A 319 5.48 25.33 -16.03
CA ALA A 319 4.97 23.97 -16.19
C ALA A 319 5.98 23.11 -16.98
N THR A 320 6.01 21.83 -16.67
CA THR A 320 6.75 20.84 -17.45
C THR A 320 5.99 20.44 -18.71
N ASP A 321 4.75 20.90 -18.86
CA ASP A 321 3.94 20.69 -20.05
C ASP A 321 4.33 21.70 -21.15
N HIS A 322 5.08 21.21 -22.15
CA HIS A 322 5.50 22.02 -23.29
C HIS A 322 4.34 22.53 -24.16
N TYR A 323 3.16 21.92 -24.10
CA TYR A 323 1.96 22.45 -24.78
C TYR A 323 1.36 23.64 -24.02
N LEU A 324 1.41 23.61 -22.70
CA LEU A 324 0.95 24.72 -21.87
C LEU A 324 1.89 25.91 -21.92
N THR A 325 3.20 25.66 -21.94
CA THR A 325 4.24 26.70 -22.06
C THR A 325 4.35 27.29 -23.47
N GLY A 326 3.75 26.61 -24.47
CA GLY A 326 3.84 27.03 -25.88
C GLY A 326 5.13 26.59 -26.56
N GLU A 327 5.98 25.82 -25.92
CA GLU A 327 7.22 25.26 -26.51
C GLU A 327 6.94 24.16 -27.52
N ALA A 328 5.82 23.43 -27.35
CA ALA A 328 5.33 22.45 -28.30
C ALA A 328 4.00 22.91 -28.93
N THR A 329 3.81 22.59 -30.19
CA THR A 329 2.55 22.87 -30.88
C THR A 329 1.72 21.59 -30.90
N ALA A 330 0.51 21.67 -30.37
CA ALA A 330 -0.43 20.55 -30.46
C ALA A 330 -0.68 20.18 -31.94
N PRO A 331 -0.81 18.90 -32.29
CA PRO A 331 -1.19 18.48 -33.64
C PRO A 331 -2.46 19.23 -34.07
N LYS A 332 -2.51 19.66 -35.33
CA LYS A 332 -3.59 20.51 -35.88
C LYS A 332 -4.99 19.90 -35.74
N ASP A 333 -5.06 18.58 -35.62
CA ASP A 333 -6.31 17.81 -35.53
C ASP A 333 -6.78 17.60 -34.08
N VAL A 334 -6.02 18.04 -33.10
CA VAL A 334 -6.43 18.08 -31.70
C VAL A 334 -7.14 19.42 -31.47
N THR A 335 -8.41 19.48 -31.88
CA THR A 335 -9.27 20.59 -31.48
C THR A 335 -9.36 20.59 -29.96
N LYS A 336 -8.97 21.71 -29.32
CA LYS A 336 -9.26 21.93 -27.89
C LYS A 336 -10.76 21.77 -27.73
N PRO A 337 -11.27 20.74 -27.05
CA PRO A 337 -12.67 20.74 -26.73
C PRO A 337 -12.92 21.92 -25.78
N SER A 338 -14.00 22.62 -25.99
CA SER A 338 -14.53 23.55 -25.03
C SER A 338 -15.12 22.74 -23.87
N GLY A 339 -14.33 22.35 -22.93
CA GLY A 339 -14.67 21.48 -21.80
C GLY A 339 -13.47 20.66 -21.43
N ARG A 340 -13.11 20.72 -20.20
CA ARG A 340 -11.99 20.09 -19.51
C ARG A 340 -11.32 18.98 -20.31
N VAL A 341 -10.24 19.30 -20.95
CA VAL A 341 -9.29 18.34 -21.48
C VAL A 341 -8.24 18.20 -20.40
N VAL A 342 -8.16 17.03 -19.80
CA VAL A 342 -6.90 16.58 -19.24
C VAL A 342 -6.05 16.32 -20.47
N GLN A 343 -5.48 17.40 -21.02
CA GLN A 343 -4.49 17.31 -22.05
C GLN A 343 -3.25 16.76 -21.41
N ASP A 344 -2.71 15.76 -22.08
CA ASP A 344 -1.34 15.33 -21.93
C ASP A 344 -0.77 15.73 -20.58
N TYR A 345 -0.92 14.85 -19.60
CA TYR A 345 -0.09 14.96 -18.43
C TYR A 345 1.33 14.77 -18.87
N PRO A 346 2.10 15.82 -19.06
CA PRO A 346 3.52 15.71 -19.21
C PRO A 346 4.14 15.70 -17.81
N LEU A 347 3.64 14.87 -16.92
CA LEU A 347 4.52 14.30 -15.95
C LEU A 347 5.47 13.43 -16.76
N CYS A 348 6.40 14.14 -17.41
CA CYS A 348 7.30 13.66 -18.42
C CYS A 348 7.95 12.37 -18.01
N CYS A 349 7.38 11.28 -18.48
CA CYS A 349 8.17 10.10 -18.66
C CYS A 349 8.44 9.95 -20.13
N TYR A 350 9.62 10.22 -20.50
CA TYR A 350 10.18 10.20 -21.83
C TYR A 350 9.97 8.88 -22.60
N LYS A 351 9.28 7.89 -22.01
CA LYS A 351 9.09 6.56 -22.63
C LYS A 351 7.71 5.92 -22.42
N ASN A 352 6.84 6.41 -21.55
CA ASN A 352 5.57 5.73 -21.27
C ASN A 352 4.46 6.78 -21.11
N SER A 353 3.65 6.97 -22.13
CA SER A 353 2.56 7.94 -22.13
C SER A 353 1.22 7.26 -21.89
N VAL A 354 0.45 7.78 -20.94
CA VAL A 354 -0.97 7.45 -20.77
C VAL A 354 -1.78 8.62 -21.29
N TYR A 355 -2.61 8.39 -22.29
CA TYR A 355 -3.50 9.42 -22.85
C TYR A 355 -4.92 9.12 -22.44
N ILE A 356 -5.58 10.10 -21.84
CA ILE A 356 -6.99 10.01 -21.46
C ILE A 356 -7.75 11.08 -22.24
N LYS A 357 -8.79 10.68 -22.98
CA LYS A 357 -9.67 11.59 -23.69
C LYS A 357 -11.04 11.57 -23.09
N GLU A 358 -11.49 12.71 -22.56
CA GLU A 358 -12.90 12.95 -22.29
C GLU A 358 -13.61 13.51 -23.53
N ARG A 359 -14.81 13.03 -23.77
CA ARG A 359 -15.67 13.58 -24.82
C ARG A 359 -16.42 14.78 -24.25
N GLY A 360 -16.10 15.97 -24.72
CA GLY A 360 -16.93 17.14 -24.46
C GLY A 360 -18.37 16.90 -24.90
N GLU A 361 -19.34 17.27 -24.08
CA GLU A 361 -20.73 17.30 -24.46
C GLU A 361 -20.89 18.13 -25.72
N ARG A 362 -21.56 17.57 -26.72
CA ARG A 362 -22.00 18.37 -27.89
C ARG A 362 -23.20 19.19 -27.42
N SER A 363 -23.03 20.49 -27.29
CA SER A 363 -24.13 21.44 -27.27
C SER A 363 -24.82 21.52 -28.61
#